data_1dacdfb96b6ba2c69753c11892317377
#
_entry.id   1dacdfb96b6ba2c69753c11892317377
#
_cell.length_a   1.000
_cell.length_b   1.000
_cell.length_c   1.000
_cell.angle_alpha   90.00
_cell.angle_beta   90.00
_cell.angle_gamma   90.00
#
_symmetry.space_group_name_H-M   'P 1'
#
loop_
_entity.id
_entity.type
_entity.pdbx_description
1 polymer ?
#
loop_
_entity_poly.entity_id
_entity_poly.type
_entity_poly.pdbx_seq_one_letter_code
_entity_poly.pdbx_strand_id
1 'polypeptide(L)'
;MPCDISVVIPAYNEAGRIEPGLRRAVDYLRGRGLSYEVLVVDDGSRDRTVEVASSFADEGVRVIRHEKNRGKGAAIRTGVLASRGDEVLLTDADFSTPIEELGKLEARLEKTPVVIGSRGLSDSVIQEHQPFYRELMGKTFNRIIRILGVRGLRDTQCGFKLLKGDLARSLGSDLTIDGFAYDVELLWLARRRGHGIGEVGVVWVNSPDSRVDPIRSSLSMLRDVILIRLRHRGTR
;
A
#
# COMPACT_ATOMS: atom_id res chain seq x y z
N MET A 1 -15.89 -4.91 -16.04
CA MET A 1 -15.53 -6.29 -16.39
C MET A 1 -14.45 -6.74 -15.40
N PRO A 2 -14.35 -8.03 -15.05
CA PRO A 2 -13.18 -8.52 -14.29
C PRO A 2 -11.90 -8.28 -15.10
N CYS A 3 -10.76 -8.13 -14.40
CA CYS A 3 -9.44 -7.96 -15.00
C CYS A 3 -8.41 -8.75 -14.18
N ASP A 4 -7.21 -8.95 -14.74
CA ASP A 4 -6.17 -9.74 -14.06
C ASP A 4 -5.70 -9.01 -12.79
N ILE A 5 -5.50 -7.68 -12.88
CA ILE A 5 -4.98 -6.92 -11.75
C ILE A 5 -5.64 -5.54 -11.60
N SER A 6 -5.93 -5.18 -10.35
CA SER A 6 -6.26 -3.81 -9.93
C SER A 6 -5.08 -3.20 -9.17
N VAL A 7 -4.58 -2.05 -9.60
CA VAL A 7 -3.56 -1.27 -8.87
C VAL A 7 -4.25 -0.16 -8.10
N VAL A 8 -4.14 -0.15 -6.77
CA VAL A 8 -4.76 0.84 -5.89
C VAL A 8 -3.70 1.82 -5.37
N ILE A 9 -3.90 3.10 -5.65
CA ILE A 9 -2.97 4.19 -5.35
C ILE A 9 -3.69 5.26 -4.54
N PRO A 10 -3.44 5.37 -3.22
CA PRO A 10 -3.93 6.50 -2.42
C PRO A 10 -3.12 7.75 -2.75
N ALA A 11 -3.79 8.87 -3.03
CA ALA A 11 -3.14 10.13 -3.39
C ALA A 11 -3.71 11.30 -2.57
N TYR A 12 -2.83 12.18 -2.07
CA TYR A 12 -3.19 13.42 -1.42
C TYR A 12 -2.16 14.52 -1.68
N ASN A 13 -2.49 15.50 -2.54
CA ASN A 13 -1.61 16.56 -2.99
C ASN A 13 -0.30 16.02 -3.64
N GLU A 14 -0.46 15.14 -4.64
CA GLU A 14 0.62 14.43 -5.32
C GLU A 14 0.85 14.93 -6.77
N ALA A 15 0.27 16.06 -7.18
CA ALA A 15 0.32 16.57 -8.56
C ALA A 15 1.73 16.67 -9.15
N GLY A 16 2.74 16.98 -8.31
CA GLY A 16 4.11 17.14 -8.77
C GLY A 16 4.89 15.84 -8.99
N ARG A 17 4.35 14.68 -8.58
CA ARG A 17 5.12 13.42 -8.61
C ARG A 17 4.34 12.17 -9.02
N ILE A 18 3.02 12.24 -9.11
CA ILE A 18 2.21 11.06 -9.46
C ILE A 18 2.33 10.68 -10.95
N GLU A 19 2.51 11.65 -11.84
CA GLU A 19 2.49 11.45 -13.29
C GLU A 19 3.55 10.45 -13.80
N PRO A 20 4.85 10.62 -13.47
CA PRO A 20 5.88 9.68 -13.94
C PRO A 20 5.63 8.25 -13.47
N GLY A 21 5.16 8.08 -12.23
CA GLY A 21 4.82 6.77 -11.69
C GLY A 21 3.61 6.13 -12.38
N LEU A 22 2.55 6.90 -12.65
CA LEU A 22 1.39 6.41 -13.40
C LEU A 22 1.79 5.99 -14.82
N ARG A 23 2.57 6.81 -15.53
CA ARG A 23 3.06 6.47 -16.87
C ARG A 23 3.81 5.14 -16.84
N ARG A 24 4.78 5.01 -15.96
CA ARG A 24 5.58 3.80 -15.82
C ARG A 24 4.72 2.57 -15.48
N ALA A 25 3.73 2.72 -14.60
CA ALA A 25 2.84 1.63 -14.21
C ALA A 25 1.96 1.18 -15.39
N VAL A 26 1.37 2.12 -16.13
CA VAL A 26 0.54 1.85 -17.31
C VAL A 26 1.37 1.16 -18.39
N ASP A 27 2.55 1.69 -18.70
CA ASP A 27 3.43 1.13 -19.74
C ASP A 27 3.89 -0.29 -19.37
N TYR A 28 4.23 -0.52 -18.10
CA TYR A 28 4.61 -1.84 -17.61
C TYR A 28 3.48 -2.87 -17.72
N LEU A 29 2.28 -2.52 -17.25
CA LEU A 29 1.12 -3.43 -17.27
C LEU A 29 0.69 -3.74 -18.71
N ARG A 30 0.66 -2.73 -19.57
CA ARG A 30 0.37 -2.89 -21.00
C ARG A 30 1.42 -3.75 -21.69
N GLY A 31 2.71 -3.53 -21.40
CA GLY A 31 3.81 -4.30 -21.97
C GLY A 31 3.78 -5.79 -21.59
N ARG A 32 3.15 -6.12 -20.47
CA ARG A 32 2.93 -7.51 -20.05
C ARG A 32 1.68 -8.17 -20.65
N GLY A 33 0.86 -7.41 -21.38
CA GLY A 33 -0.40 -7.92 -21.95
C GLY A 33 -1.47 -8.24 -20.91
N LEU A 34 -1.36 -7.69 -19.70
CA LEU A 34 -2.37 -7.88 -18.63
C LEU A 34 -3.62 -7.03 -18.91
N SER A 35 -4.78 -7.59 -18.62
CA SER A 35 -5.99 -6.80 -18.42
C SER A 35 -5.93 -6.14 -17.05
N TYR A 36 -6.01 -4.81 -16.97
CA TYR A 36 -5.79 -4.08 -15.72
C TYR A 36 -6.72 -2.90 -15.52
N GLU A 37 -6.82 -2.45 -14.30
CA GLU A 37 -7.31 -1.13 -13.92
C GLU A 37 -6.36 -0.49 -12.91
N VAL A 38 -6.20 0.82 -12.98
CA VAL A 38 -5.46 1.61 -11.99
C VAL A 38 -6.46 2.52 -11.29
N LEU A 39 -6.60 2.36 -9.98
CA LEU A 39 -7.52 3.11 -9.13
C LEU A 39 -6.73 4.15 -8.32
N VAL A 40 -6.72 5.38 -8.78
CA VAL A 40 -6.20 6.49 -7.99
C VAL A 40 -7.30 6.99 -7.06
N VAL A 41 -7.11 6.80 -5.75
CA VAL A 41 -8.05 7.31 -4.75
C VAL A 41 -7.54 8.63 -4.20
N ASP A 42 -8.11 9.72 -4.70
CA ASP A 42 -7.81 11.07 -4.25
C ASP A 42 -8.46 11.34 -2.89
N ASP A 43 -7.65 11.53 -1.87
CA ASP A 43 -8.11 11.76 -0.50
C ASP A 43 -8.35 13.25 -0.20
N GLY A 44 -9.07 13.93 -1.10
CA GLY A 44 -9.48 15.33 -0.95
C GLY A 44 -8.34 16.30 -1.23
N SER A 45 -7.55 16.08 -2.28
CA SER A 45 -6.47 16.99 -2.71
C SER A 45 -6.98 18.39 -3.04
N ARG A 46 -6.10 19.38 -2.81
CA ARG A 46 -6.33 20.79 -3.11
C ARG A 46 -5.47 21.31 -4.27
N ASP A 47 -4.58 20.47 -4.75
CA ASP A 47 -3.73 20.72 -5.92
C ASP A 47 -4.32 20.04 -7.17
N ARG A 48 -3.56 19.97 -8.24
CA ARG A 48 -3.98 19.38 -9.52
C ARG A 48 -3.85 17.84 -9.58
N THR A 49 -3.76 17.14 -8.44
CA THR A 49 -3.63 15.67 -8.41
C THR A 49 -4.71 14.96 -9.21
N VAL A 50 -5.97 15.36 -9.02
CA VAL A 50 -7.12 14.78 -9.76
C VAL A 50 -7.02 15.03 -11.25
N GLU A 51 -6.65 16.25 -11.65
CA GLU A 51 -6.48 16.64 -13.07
C GLU A 51 -5.41 15.76 -13.72
N VAL A 52 -4.22 15.67 -13.09
CA VAL A 52 -3.11 14.86 -13.57
C VAL A 52 -3.49 13.38 -13.68
N ALA A 53 -4.10 12.79 -12.64
CA ALA A 53 -4.50 11.39 -12.68
C ALA A 53 -5.59 11.13 -13.73
N SER A 54 -6.53 12.06 -13.93
CA SER A 54 -7.62 11.92 -14.89
C SER A 54 -7.15 12.01 -16.35
N SER A 55 -5.98 12.61 -16.61
CA SER A 55 -5.42 12.62 -17.98
C SER A 55 -5.04 11.23 -18.51
N PHE A 56 -4.97 10.21 -17.63
CA PHE A 56 -4.74 8.81 -17.98
C PHE A 56 -6.02 7.98 -18.12
N ALA A 57 -7.21 8.60 -18.17
CA ALA A 57 -8.49 7.87 -18.16
C ALA A 57 -8.59 6.87 -19.34
N ASP A 58 -8.16 7.26 -20.54
CA ASP A 58 -8.16 6.40 -21.73
C ASP A 58 -7.15 5.24 -21.65
N GLU A 59 -6.29 5.27 -20.64
CA GLU A 59 -5.25 4.27 -20.39
C GLU A 59 -5.60 3.33 -19.22
N GLY A 60 -6.88 3.26 -18.83
CA GLY A 60 -7.35 2.36 -17.78
C GLY A 60 -7.19 2.90 -16.35
N VAL A 61 -6.86 4.19 -16.19
CA VAL A 61 -6.81 4.87 -14.89
C VAL A 61 -8.17 5.45 -14.55
N ARG A 62 -8.67 5.13 -13.37
CA ARG A 62 -9.93 5.66 -12.82
C ARG A 62 -9.67 6.39 -11.51
N VAL A 63 -10.13 7.63 -11.40
CA VAL A 63 -10.02 8.42 -10.18
C VAL A 63 -11.29 8.27 -9.34
N ILE A 64 -11.10 7.97 -8.05
CA ILE A 64 -12.16 7.98 -7.03
C ILE A 64 -11.81 9.10 -6.06
N ARG A 65 -12.72 10.05 -5.83
CA ARG A 65 -12.43 11.22 -5.03
C ARG A 65 -13.22 11.24 -3.71
N HIS A 66 -12.52 11.49 -2.60
CA HIS A 66 -13.13 11.86 -1.33
C HIS A 66 -13.40 13.37 -1.27
N GLU A 67 -14.50 13.78 -0.67
CA GLU A 67 -14.83 15.21 -0.48
C GLU A 67 -13.83 15.95 0.41
N LYS A 68 -13.22 15.21 1.36
CA LYS A 68 -12.21 15.72 2.30
C LYS A 68 -11.19 14.64 2.63
N ASN A 69 -10.04 15.07 3.13
CA ASN A 69 -9.02 14.13 3.62
C ASN A 69 -9.58 13.26 4.76
N ARG A 70 -9.53 11.96 4.57
CA ARG A 70 -9.98 10.92 5.52
C ARG A 70 -8.82 10.08 6.03
N GLY A 71 -7.67 10.15 5.36
CA GLY A 71 -6.46 9.38 5.67
C GLY A 71 -6.17 8.24 4.69
N LYS A 72 -4.90 7.86 4.64
CA LYS A 72 -4.37 6.87 3.69
C LYS A 72 -5.12 5.53 3.75
N GLY A 73 -5.42 5.04 4.97
CA GLY A 73 -6.16 3.79 5.16
C GLY A 73 -7.58 3.85 4.61
N ALA A 74 -8.26 5.00 4.77
CA ALA A 74 -9.59 5.20 4.19
C ALA A 74 -9.53 5.19 2.65
N ALA A 75 -8.51 5.81 2.05
CA ALA A 75 -8.30 5.80 0.60
C ALA A 75 -8.01 4.38 0.09
N ILE A 76 -7.13 3.64 0.76
CA ILE A 76 -6.86 2.23 0.43
C ILE A 76 -8.14 1.39 0.52
N ARG A 77 -8.89 1.51 1.62
CA ARG A 77 -10.18 0.79 1.78
C ARG A 77 -11.13 1.08 0.63
N THR A 78 -11.28 2.34 0.26
CA THR A 78 -12.14 2.75 -0.86
C THR A 78 -11.68 2.12 -2.17
N GLY A 79 -10.38 2.14 -2.48
CA GLY A 79 -9.83 1.57 -3.70
C GLY A 79 -9.95 0.04 -3.75
N VAL A 80 -9.64 -0.64 -2.65
CA VAL A 80 -9.76 -2.10 -2.55
C VAL A 80 -11.20 -2.55 -2.75
N LEU A 81 -12.18 -1.88 -2.12
CA LEU A 81 -13.60 -2.23 -2.28
C LEU A 81 -14.13 -1.92 -3.69
N ALA A 82 -13.53 -0.97 -4.40
CA ALA A 82 -13.87 -0.63 -5.78
C ALA A 82 -13.13 -1.46 -6.83
N SER A 83 -12.15 -2.28 -6.41
CA SER A 83 -11.31 -3.09 -7.30
C SER A 83 -12.07 -4.30 -7.86
N ARG A 84 -11.68 -4.73 -9.08
CA ARG A 84 -12.32 -5.83 -9.82
C ARG A 84 -11.31 -6.89 -10.27
N GLY A 85 -10.02 -6.65 -10.05
CA GLY A 85 -8.95 -7.56 -10.43
C GLY A 85 -8.97 -8.86 -9.62
N ASP A 86 -8.50 -9.94 -10.26
CA ASP A 86 -8.22 -11.22 -9.62
C ASP A 86 -7.07 -11.07 -8.62
N GLU A 87 -6.22 -10.08 -8.86
CA GLU A 87 -5.16 -9.63 -7.96
C GLU A 87 -5.31 -8.14 -7.65
N VAL A 88 -4.96 -7.74 -6.44
CA VAL A 88 -4.98 -6.33 -6.01
C VAL A 88 -3.60 -5.94 -5.51
N LEU A 89 -2.95 -5.04 -6.24
CA LEU A 89 -1.70 -4.40 -5.85
C LEU A 89 -2.00 -3.09 -5.14
N LEU A 90 -1.49 -2.93 -3.94
CA LEU A 90 -1.42 -1.64 -3.25
C LEU A 90 -0.06 -1.03 -3.51
N THR A 91 0.01 0.25 -3.85
CA THR A 91 1.27 1.00 -4.02
C THR A 91 1.11 2.45 -3.66
N ASP A 92 2.20 3.14 -3.35
CA ASP A 92 2.21 4.55 -2.98
C ASP A 92 2.25 5.45 -4.23
N ALA A 93 1.69 6.66 -4.13
CA ALA A 93 1.62 7.60 -5.25
C ALA A 93 3.00 8.12 -5.71
N ASP A 94 4.03 7.99 -4.86
CA ASP A 94 5.41 8.34 -5.19
C ASP A 94 6.19 7.22 -5.89
N PHE A 95 5.59 6.04 -6.00
CA PHE A 95 6.21 4.85 -6.59
C PHE A 95 7.63 4.57 -6.05
N SER A 96 7.84 4.83 -4.78
CA SER A 96 9.12 4.52 -4.10
C SER A 96 9.54 3.05 -4.27
N THR A 97 8.57 2.14 -4.43
CA THR A 97 8.83 0.79 -4.94
C THR A 97 8.39 0.75 -6.41
N PRO A 98 9.34 0.53 -7.35
CA PRO A 98 9.04 0.45 -8.77
C PRO A 98 8.01 -0.64 -9.09
N ILE A 99 7.14 -0.39 -10.08
CA ILE A 99 6.09 -1.33 -10.48
C ILE A 99 6.66 -2.67 -10.99
N GLU A 100 7.87 -2.68 -11.50
CA GLU A 100 8.58 -3.86 -12.00
C GLU A 100 8.83 -4.91 -10.92
N GLU A 101 8.82 -4.49 -9.65
CA GLU A 101 8.91 -5.40 -8.50
C GLU A 101 7.65 -6.30 -8.36
N LEU A 102 6.57 -5.99 -9.08
CA LEU A 102 5.33 -6.79 -9.11
C LEU A 102 5.62 -8.27 -9.41
N GLY A 103 6.47 -8.56 -10.39
CA GLY A 103 6.79 -9.95 -10.76
C GLY A 103 7.35 -10.80 -9.62
N LYS A 104 8.09 -10.18 -8.68
CA LYS A 104 8.58 -10.89 -7.48
C LYS A 104 7.43 -11.23 -6.52
N LEU A 105 6.46 -10.33 -6.39
CA LEU A 105 5.30 -10.56 -5.52
C LEU A 105 4.38 -11.63 -6.12
N GLU A 106 4.14 -11.61 -7.44
CA GLU A 106 3.34 -12.61 -8.15
C GLU A 106 3.89 -14.02 -7.97
N ALA A 107 5.20 -14.21 -8.19
CA ALA A 107 5.86 -15.49 -7.98
C ALA A 107 5.71 -16.03 -6.54
N ARG A 108 5.55 -15.15 -5.57
CA ARG A 108 5.31 -15.54 -4.18
C ARG A 108 3.82 -15.75 -3.88
N LEU A 109 2.93 -15.00 -4.58
CA LEU A 109 1.47 -15.07 -4.42
C LEU A 109 0.90 -16.46 -4.81
N GLU A 110 1.59 -17.20 -5.68
CA GLU A 110 1.27 -18.60 -5.98
C GLU A 110 1.25 -19.50 -4.73
N LYS A 111 2.06 -19.15 -3.72
CA LYS A 111 2.24 -19.94 -2.49
C LYS A 111 1.49 -19.37 -1.29
N THR A 112 1.20 -18.07 -1.30
CA THR A 112 0.55 -17.39 -0.17
C THR A 112 -0.38 -16.30 -0.70
N PRO A 113 -1.63 -16.17 -0.21
CA PRO A 113 -2.62 -15.25 -0.79
C PRO A 113 -2.38 -13.77 -0.48
N VAL A 114 -1.40 -13.45 0.36
CA VAL A 114 -0.94 -12.11 0.69
C VAL A 114 0.56 -12.06 0.60
N VAL A 115 1.11 -11.12 -0.16
CA VAL A 115 2.56 -10.90 -0.30
C VAL A 115 2.87 -9.43 -0.09
N ILE A 116 3.91 -9.15 0.68
CA ILE A 116 4.38 -7.79 0.94
C ILE A 116 5.81 -7.61 0.44
N GLY A 117 6.08 -6.45 -0.12
CA GLY A 117 7.44 -5.98 -0.31
C GLY A 117 8.10 -5.68 1.04
N SER A 118 9.39 -5.84 1.12
CA SER A 118 10.16 -5.59 2.34
C SER A 118 11.45 -4.83 2.02
N ARG A 119 11.74 -3.83 2.84
CA ARG A 119 13.00 -3.09 2.84
C ARG A 119 14.00 -3.68 3.83
N GLY A 120 13.57 -4.65 4.62
CA GLY A 120 14.34 -5.23 5.73
C GLY A 120 14.91 -6.62 5.45
N LEU A 121 14.72 -7.18 4.27
CA LEU A 121 15.32 -8.43 3.86
C LEU A 121 16.73 -8.23 3.29
N SER A 122 17.55 -9.25 3.28
CA SER A 122 18.96 -9.19 2.82
C SER A 122 19.09 -8.94 1.32
N ASP A 123 18.07 -9.31 0.55
CA ASP A 123 17.95 -9.13 -0.89
C ASP A 123 17.24 -7.82 -1.30
N SER A 124 16.85 -6.99 -0.32
CA SER A 124 16.28 -5.67 -0.57
C SER A 124 17.38 -4.69 -0.99
N VAL A 125 17.06 -3.82 -1.96
CA VAL A 125 17.96 -2.77 -2.43
C VAL A 125 17.39 -1.39 -2.09
N ILE A 126 18.08 -0.67 -1.21
CA ILE A 126 17.75 0.72 -0.86
C ILE A 126 18.68 1.61 -1.66
N GLN A 127 18.16 2.33 -2.67
CA GLN A 127 19.00 3.15 -3.57
C GLN A 127 19.39 4.50 -2.98
N GLU A 128 18.54 5.09 -2.12
CA GLU A 128 18.87 6.34 -1.44
C GLU A 128 18.57 6.21 0.04
N HIS A 129 19.57 6.47 0.88
CA HIS A 129 19.42 6.38 2.33
C HIS A 129 18.77 7.65 2.90
N GLN A 130 17.88 7.45 3.84
CA GLN A 130 17.33 8.53 4.66
C GLN A 130 18.39 9.00 5.68
N PRO A 131 18.29 10.24 6.22
CA PRO A 131 19.12 10.66 7.34
C PRO A 131 19.09 9.63 8.47
N PHE A 132 20.27 9.34 9.06
CA PHE A 132 20.46 8.27 10.06
C PHE A 132 19.43 8.28 11.20
N TYR A 133 19.06 9.47 11.70
CA TYR A 133 18.06 9.59 12.76
C TYR A 133 16.67 9.12 12.33
N ARG A 134 16.26 9.34 11.07
CA ARG A 134 15.00 8.85 10.51
C ARG A 134 15.01 7.33 10.34
N GLU A 135 16.13 6.77 9.88
CA GLU A 135 16.28 5.31 9.78
C GLU A 135 16.20 4.66 11.17
N LEU A 136 16.87 5.22 12.17
CA LEU A 136 16.89 4.69 13.53
C LEU A 136 15.47 4.74 14.15
N MET A 137 14.79 5.89 14.02
CA MET A 137 13.40 6.03 14.47
C MET A 137 12.46 5.04 13.75
N GLY A 138 12.59 4.93 12.43
CA GLY A 138 11.79 4.00 11.63
C GLY A 138 12.03 2.55 12.02
N LYS A 139 13.29 2.13 12.20
CA LYS A 139 13.65 0.76 12.66
C LYS A 139 13.11 0.46 14.06
N THR A 140 13.25 1.41 14.99
CA THR A 140 12.75 1.25 16.36
C THR A 140 11.23 1.14 16.38
N PHE A 141 10.57 2.02 15.63
CA PHE A 141 9.13 2.04 15.53
C PHE A 141 8.60 0.74 14.86
N ASN A 142 9.20 0.32 13.74
CA ASN A 142 8.86 -0.94 13.09
C ASN A 142 9.02 -2.14 14.05
N ARG A 143 10.06 -2.13 14.91
CA ARG A 143 10.24 -3.18 15.92
C ARG A 143 9.10 -3.21 16.95
N ILE A 144 8.63 -2.06 17.40
CA ILE A 144 7.48 -1.95 18.32
C ILE A 144 6.21 -2.47 17.63
N ILE A 145 5.94 -2.03 16.41
CA ILE A 145 4.79 -2.47 15.62
C ILE A 145 4.82 -3.98 15.39
N ARG A 146 5.97 -4.57 15.10
CA ARG A 146 6.12 -6.04 14.94
C ARG A 146 5.80 -6.81 16.21
N ILE A 147 6.23 -6.32 17.36
CA ILE A 147 5.93 -6.97 18.66
C ILE A 147 4.45 -6.86 18.99
N LEU A 148 3.86 -5.69 18.79
CA LEU A 148 2.48 -5.40 19.14
C LEU A 148 1.47 -5.83 18.06
N GLY A 149 1.86 -5.85 16.79
CA GLY A 149 1.00 -6.11 15.64
C GLY A 149 1.19 -7.53 15.07
N VAL A 150 2.04 -7.64 14.08
CA VAL A 150 2.21 -8.87 13.29
C VAL A 150 3.63 -9.40 13.43
N ARG A 151 3.82 -10.43 14.27
CA ARG A 151 5.13 -11.03 14.52
C ARG A 151 5.67 -11.76 13.27
N GLY A 152 6.99 -11.83 13.12
CA GLY A 152 7.66 -12.65 12.12
C GLY A 152 7.78 -12.02 10.72
N LEU A 153 7.27 -10.82 10.48
CA LEU A 153 7.55 -10.02 9.28
C LEU A 153 8.64 -8.99 9.59
N ARG A 154 9.48 -8.70 8.61
CA ARG A 154 10.56 -7.71 8.78
C ARG A 154 10.10 -6.29 8.47
N ASP A 155 9.18 -6.13 7.49
CA ASP A 155 8.66 -4.81 7.12
C ASP A 155 7.13 -4.85 6.90
N THR A 156 6.37 -4.47 7.90
CA THR A 156 4.90 -4.42 7.81
C THR A 156 4.38 -3.17 7.09
N GLN A 157 5.22 -2.16 6.90
CA GLN A 157 4.84 -0.82 6.46
C GLN A 157 5.29 -0.47 5.03
N CYS A 158 5.87 -1.41 4.29
CA CYS A 158 6.11 -1.20 2.87
C CYS A 158 4.76 -1.06 2.16
N GLY A 159 4.53 0.06 1.46
CA GLY A 159 3.27 0.34 0.75
C GLY A 159 2.99 -0.62 -0.42
N PHE A 160 3.96 -1.43 -0.83
CA PHE A 160 3.86 -2.33 -1.97
C PHE A 160 3.42 -3.73 -1.52
N LYS A 161 2.14 -4.04 -1.74
CA LYS A 161 1.51 -5.30 -1.29
C LYS A 161 0.60 -5.87 -2.36
N LEU A 162 0.72 -7.17 -2.62
CA LEU A 162 -0.11 -7.90 -3.57
C LEU A 162 -0.98 -8.93 -2.84
N LEU A 163 -2.26 -8.93 -3.14
CA LEU A 163 -3.24 -9.83 -2.52
C LEU A 163 -4.10 -10.49 -3.61
N LYS A 164 -4.59 -11.69 -3.34
CA LYS A 164 -5.69 -12.25 -4.13
C LYS A 164 -6.93 -11.38 -3.99
N GLY A 165 -7.60 -11.06 -5.11
CA GLY A 165 -8.62 -10.02 -5.20
C GLY A 165 -9.79 -10.21 -4.24
N ASP A 166 -10.36 -11.42 -4.17
CA ASP A 166 -11.48 -11.70 -3.25
C ASP A 166 -11.06 -11.53 -1.79
N LEU A 167 -9.86 -11.98 -1.44
CA LEU A 167 -9.34 -11.80 -0.10
C LEU A 167 -9.09 -10.31 0.20
N ALA A 168 -8.53 -9.56 -0.75
CA ALA A 168 -8.30 -8.13 -0.59
C ALA A 168 -9.61 -7.39 -0.29
N ARG A 169 -10.66 -7.63 -1.07
CA ARG A 169 -12.00 -7.03 -0.87
C ARG A 169 -12.61 -7.45 0.46
N SER A 170 -12.50 -8.73 0.80
CA SER A 170 -12.99 -9.25 2.09
C SER A 170 -12.24 -8.64 3.28
N LEU A 171 -10.92 -8.49 3.22
CA LEU A 171 -10.15 -7.79 4.25
C LEU A 171 -10.48 -6.30 4.27
N GLY A 172 -10.63 -5.69 3.08
CA GLY A 172 -10.97 -4.28 2.91
C GLY A 172 -12.27 -3.88 3.60
N SER A 173 -13.29 -4.77 3.59
CA SER A 173 -14.57 -4.52 4.27
C SER A 173 -14.44 -4.43 5.80
N ASP A 174 -13.41 -5.05 6.39
CA ASP A 174 -13.19 -5.06 7.83
C ASP A 174 -12.15 -4.03 8.29
N LEU A 175 -11.48 -3.33 7.37
CA LEU A 175 -10.55 -2.26 7.73
C LEU A 175 -11.30 -1.12 8.43
N THR A 176 -10.82 -0.73 9.59
CA THR A 176 -11.38 0.33 10.43
C THR A 176 -10.43 1.50 10.67
N ILE A 177 -9.15 1.32 10.37
CA ILE A 177 -8.11 2.33 10.55
C ILE A 177 -8.01 3.20 9.30
N ASP A 178 -8.32 4.47 9.45
CA ASP A 178 -8.25 5.44 8.37
C ASP A 178 -6.82 5.99 8.14
N GLY A 179 -5.95 5.89 9.14
CA GLY A 179 -4.57 6.40 9.12
C GLY A 179 -3.54 5.43 8.54
N PHE A 180 -2.26 5.69 8.85
CA PHE A 180 -1.12 4.91 8.34
C PHE A 180 -1.03 3.49 8.92
N ALA A 181 -1.66 3.20 10.06
CA ALA A 181 -1.62 1.86 10.65
C ALA A 181 -2.54 0.85 9.94
N TYR A 182 -3.23 1.22 8.86
CA TYR A 182 -4.02 0.29 8.04
C TYR A 182 -3.18 -0.89 7.54
N ASP A 183 -1.90 -0.66 7.27
CA ASP A 183 -0.96 -1.71 6.86
C ASP A 183 -0.88 -2.84 7.89
N VAL A 184 -0.78 -2.45 9.17
CA VAL A 184 -0.72 -3.40 10.29
C VAL A 184 -2.07 -4.10 10.45
N GLU A 185 -3.18 -3.36 10.32
CA GLU A 185 -4.53 -3.92 10.41
C GLU A 185 -4.80 -4.95 9.33
N LEU A 186 -4.47 -4.64 8.08
CA LEU A 186 -4.62 -5.53 6.93
C LEU A 186 -3.90 -6.88 7.17
N LEU A 187 -2.64 -6.82 7.58
CA LEU A 187 -1.84 -8.01 7.85
C LEU A 187 -2.30 -8.76 9.10
N TRP A 188 -2.77 -8.04 10.12
CA TRP A 188 -3.39 -8.62 11.31
C TRP A 188 -4.64 -9.41 10.95
N LEU A 189 -5.56 -8.83 10.19
CA LEU A 189 -6.79 -9.47 9.74
C LEU A 189 -6.49 -10.71 8.90
N ALA A 190 -5.57 -10.62 7.93
CA ALA A 190 -5.15 -11.75 7.13
C ALA A 190 -4.69 -12.93 7.99
N ARG A 191 -3.83 -12.69 8.98
CA ARG A 191 -3.36 -13.74 9.90
C ARG A 191 -4.45 -14.31 10.79
N ARG A 192 -5.31 -13.45 11.31
CA ARG A 192 -6.44 -13.90 12.16
C ARG A 192 -7.37 -14.85 11.43
N ARG A 193 -7.50 -14.67 10.11
CA ARG A 193 -8.27 -15.56 9.23
C ARG A 193 -7.47 -16.77 8.74
N GLY A 194 -6.27 -17.01 9.31
CA GLY A 194 -5.45 -18.18 8.99
C GLY A 194 -4.64 -18.07 7.69
N HIS A 195 -4.61 -16.90 7.05
CA HIS A 195 -3.88 -16.72 5.80
C HIS A 195 -2.37 -16.53 6.05
N GLY A 196 -1.56 -17.24 5.25
CA GLY A 196 -0.12 -17.02 5.17
C GLY A 196 0.20 -15.66 4.55
N ILE A 197 1.30 -15.05 5.00
CA ILE A 197 1.83 -13.81 4.42
C ILE A 197 3.24 -14.09 3.93
N GLY A 198 3.47 -13.91 2.62
CA GLY A 198 4.80 -13.93 2.02
C GLY A 198 5.46 -12.56 2.14
N GLU A 199 6.79 -12.56 2.27
CA GLU A 199 7.60 -11.34 2.29
C GLU A 199 8.71 -11.50 1.25
N VAL A 200 8.94 -10.49 0.41
CA VAL A 200 9.98 -10.48 -0.64
C VAL A 200 10.77 -9.18 -0.60
N GLY A 201 12.08 -9.27 -0.82
CA GLY A 201 12.94 -8.09 -0.91
C GLY A 201 12.64 -7.29 -2.17
N VAL A 202 12.48 -5.98 -2.02
CA VAL A 202 12.18 -5.08 -3.13
C VAL A 202 13.24 -3.98 -3.27
N VAL A 203 13.35 -3.43 -4.47
CA VAL A 203 14.04 -2.16 -4.69
C VAL A 203 13.18 -1.05 -4.10
N TRP A 204 13.80 -0.17 -3.33
CA TRP A 204 13.14 0.99 -2.76
C TRP A 204 13.98 2.25 -2.99
N VAL A 205 13.33 3.26 -3.57
CA VAL A 205 13.93 4.56 -3.89
C VAL A 205 13.34 5.59 -2.94
N ASN A 206 14.20 6.28 -2.18
CA ASN A 206 13.72 7.31 -1.26
C ASN A 206 13.12 8.47 -2.04
N SER A 207 11.89 8.87 -1.71
CA SER A 207 11.31 10.13 -2.18
C SER A 207 11.62 11.24 -1.17
N PRO A 208 12.42 12.25 -1.53
CA PRO A 208 12.86 13.29 -0.58
C PRO A 208 11.70 14.15 -0.05
N ASP A 209 10.60 14.25 -0.80
CA ASP A 209 9.43 15.09 -0.49
C ASP A 209 8.41 14.41 0.44
N SER A 210 8.85 13.53 1.32
CA SER A 210 7.95 12.88 2.29
C SER A 210 7.30 13.90 3.21
N ARG A 211 5.96 14.00 3.14
CA ARG A 211 5.13 14.93 3.95
C ARG A 211 4.70 14.34 5.29
N VAL A 212 5.20 13.18 5.66
CA VAL A 212 4.86 12.52 6.91
C VAL A 212 5.64 13.12 8.06
N ASP A 213 4.95 13.70 9.05
CA ASP A 213 5.55 14.09 10.34
C ASP A 213 5.91 12.83 11.13
N PRO A 214 7.20 12.52 11.35
CA PRO A 214 7.59 11.26 11.96
C PRO A 214 7.07 11.07 13.39
N ILE A 215 7.00 12.13 14.18
CA ILE A 215 6.65 12.06 15.61
C ILE A 215 5.14 11.88 15.78
N ARG A 216 4.34 12.76 15.16
CA ARG A 216 2.88 12.71 15.24
C ARG A 216 2.33 11.42 14.66
N SER A 217 2.89 11.00 13.51
CA SER A 217 2.49 9.75 12.86
C SER A 217 2.83 8.52 13.71
N SER A 218 4.01 8.50 14.37
CA SER A 218 4.39 7.38 15.25
C SER A 218 3.47 7.23 16.45
N LEU A 219 3.12 8.31 17.14
CA LEU A 219 2.19 8.27 18.27
C LEU A 219 0.78 7.84 17.85
N SER A 220 0.28 8.40 16.74
CA SER A 220 -1.01 7.99 16.18
C SER A 220 -1.03 6.50 15.83
N MET A 221 0.00 6.00 15.16
CA MET A 221 0.10 4.59 14.77
C MET A 221 0.19 3.66 15.98
N LEU A 222 0.90 4.03 17.05
CA LEU A 222 0.95 3.23 18.26
C LEU A 222 -0.44 3.09 18.91
N ARG A 223 -1.18 4.18 19.03
CA ARG A 223 -2.58 4.18 19.45
C ARG A 223 -3.43 3.27 18.56
N ASP A 224 -3.29 3.40 17.26
CA ASP A 224 -4.07 2.64 16.28
C ASP A 224 -3.79 1.14 16.36
N VAL A 225 -2.55 0.72 16.61
CA VAL A 225 -2.21 -0.70 16.82
C VAL A 225 -2.89 -1.28 18.06
N ILE A 226 -3.02 -0.48 19.11
CA ILE A 226 -3.79 -0.89 20.31
C ILE A 226 -5.28 -1.02 19.95
N LEU A 227 -5.82 -0.06 19.21
CA LEU A 227 -7.21 -0.08 18.74
C LEU A 227 -7.51 -1.27 17.84
N ILE A 228 -6.61 -1.66 16.93
CA ILE A 228 -6.73 -2.85 16.07
C ILE A 228 -6.97 -4.08 16.96
N ARG A 229 -6.16 -4.28 18.00
CA ARG A 229 -6.30 -5.41 18.91
C ARG A 229 -7.64 -5.42 19.68
N LEU A 230 -8.12 -4.23 20.06
CA LEU A 230 -9.37 -4.10 20.81
C LEU A 230 -10.59 -4.33 19.90
N ARG A 231 -10.61 -3.71 18.72
CA ARG A 231 -11.72 -3.79 17.78
C ARG A 231 -11.91 -5.19 17.20
N HIS A 232 -10.80 -5.88 16.92
CA HIS A 232 -10.84 -7.22 16.32
C HIS A 232 -10.69 -8.37 17.32
N ARG A 233 -10.94 -8.17 18.61
CA ARG A 233 -10.87 -9.23 19.63
C ARG A 233 -11.87 -10.37 19.40
N GLY A 234 -13.00 -10.10 18.79
CA GLY A 234 -14.10 -11.07 18.56
C GLY A 234 -14.19 -11.67 17.16
N THR A 235 -13.46 -11.16 16.18
CA THR A 235 -13.45 -11.70 14.81
C THR A 235 -12.59 -12.96 14.74
N ARG A 236 -13.22 -14.12 14.67
CA ARG A 236 -12.61 -15.41 14.29
C ARG A 236 -12.75 -15.63 12.80
#